data_562c8bc92afc4a8440a5643b86cb20cd
#
_entry.id   562c8bc92afc4a8440a5643b86cb20cd
#
_cell.length_a   1.000
_cell.length_b   1.000
_cell.length_c   1.000
_cell.angle_alpha   90.00
_cell.angle_beta   90.00
_cell.angle_gamma   90.00
#
_symmetry.space_group_name_H-M   'P 1'
#
loop_
_entity.id
_entity.type
_entity.pdbx_description
1 polymer ?
#
loop_
_entity_poly.entity_id
_entity_poly.type
_entity_poly.pdbx_seq_one_letter_code
_entity_poly.pdbx_strand_id
1 'polypeptide(L)'
;LPAGSVLLVSGHARQLDRLSDTARSPIREFQTGETIVVGYGQVGRAVAAELDEAGVPHTIVDCENHEGVDVVGDATDTETLTAAGIDEAATVILALPDDTTTEFATLVVRDAAPRTQILARVEDNSNVSKTHRAGADYVLSLASVTGRLSASRLLDDEDTVASTGYVDVVRVTAPGLAGRTIGDAAIRERTGCTVVAVERGDEVISDVTPETTVEHGDEVVVLGTPEAIQSFEETFQ
;
A
#
# COMPACT_ATOMS: atom_id res chain seq x y z
N LEU A 1 1.00 21.63 -3.75
CA LEU A 1 1.63 20.35 -4.01
C LEU A 1 1.59 20.09 -5.51
N PRO A 2 2.62 19.50 -6.13
CA PRO A 2 2.59 19.11 -7.54
C PRO A 2 1.47 18.08 -7.78
N ALA A 3 0.92 18.04 -9.00
CA ALA A 3 -0.04 17.01 -9.37
C ALA A 3 0.63 15.62 -9.23
N GLY A 4 -0.07 14.67 -8.60
CA GLY A 4 0.45 13.33 -8.31
C GLY A 4 1.20 13.20 -6.98
N SER A 5 1.27 14.25 -6.15
CA SER A 5 1.80 14.12 -4.79
C SER A 5 0.87 13.28 -3.92
N VAL A 6 1.41 12.27 -3.25
CA VAL A 6 0.71 11.52 -2.21
C VAL A 6 0.91 12.23 -0.87
N LEU A 7 -0.17 12.50 -0.17
CA LEU A 7 -0.15 13.09 1.17
C LEU A 7 -0.66 12.05 2.16
N LEU A 8 0.19 11.66 3.09
CA LEU A 8 -0.22 10.83 4.20
C LEU A 8 -0.61 11.73 5.39
N VAL A 9 -1.80 11.51 5.92
CA VAL A 9 -2.36 12.33 6.99
C VAL A 9 -2.81 11.46 8.15
N SER A 10 -2.42 11.80 9.36
CA SER A 10 -2.89 11.16 10.59
C SER A 10 -3.81 12.13 11.37
N GLY A 11 -4.80 11.60 12.09
CA GLY A 11 -5.71 12.38 12.90
C GLY A 11 -6.91 11.54 13.37
N HIS A 12 -7.78 12.13 14.19
CA HIS A 12 -9.02 11.45 14.58
C HIS A 12 -9.94 11.25 13.37
N ALA A 13 -10.68 10.14 13.32
CA ALA A 13 -11.55 9.76 12.21
C ALA A 13 -12.41 10.93 11.69
N ARG A 14 -13.07 11.69 12.58
CA ARG A 14 -13.86 12.88 12.20
C ARG A 14 -13.06 14.01 11.55
N GLN A 15 -11.77 14.12 11.84
CA GLN A 15 -10.89 15.14 11.24
C GLN A 15 -10.43 14.66 9.86
N LEU A 16 -10.16 13.38 9.71
CA LEU A 16 -9.81 12.74 8.44
C LEU A 16 -10.99 12.80 7.47
N ASP A 17 -12.21 12.51 7.94
CA ASP A 17 -13.45 12.65 7.16
C ASP A 17 -13.62 14.08 6.65
N ARG A 18 -13.46 15.09 7.54
CA ARG A 18 -13.55 16.51 7.16
C ARG A 18 -12.45 16.93 6.19
N LEU A 19 -11.23 16.40 6.34
CA LEU A 19 -10.15 16.68 5.42
C LEU A 19 -10.45 16.09 4.04
N SER A 20 -10.94 14.85 3.98
CA SER A 20 -11.38 14.18 2.76
C SER A 20 -12.46 14.99 2.05
N ASP A 21 -13.48 15.43 2.77
CA ASP A 21 -14.58 16.26 2.25
C ASP A 21 -14.09 17.63 1.74
N THR A 22 -13.12 18.24 2.42
CA THR A 22 -12.62 19.58 2.10
C THR A 22 -11.58 19.58 1.00
N ALA A 23 -10.72 18.55 0.97
CA ALA A 23 -9.62 18.46 0.02
C ALA A 23 -10.12 18.16 -1.40
N ARG A 24 -11.35 17.62 -1.55
CA ARG A 24 -11.93 17.19 -2.84
C ARG A 24 -10.91 16.61 -3.82
N SER A 25 -9.81 16.11 -3.29
CA SER A 25 -9.02 15.14 -4.01
C SER A 25 -9.79 13.85 -3.85
N PRO A 26 -10.16 13.15 -4.90
CA PRO A 26 -10.60 11.81 -4.69
C PRO A 26 -9.40 11.10 -4.03
N ILE A 27 -9.43 10.89 -2.68
CA ILE A 27 -8.99 9.61 -2.18
C ILE A 27 -9.80 8.70 -3.06
N ARG A 28 -9.14 8.02 -4.00
CA ARG A 28 -9.87 7.13 -4.90
C ARG A 28 -10.53 6.12 -3.97
N GLU A 29 -11.79 6.38 -3.60
CA GLU A 29 -12.68 5.33 -3.19
C GLU A 29 -12.50 4.29 -4.28
N PHE A 30 -12.27 3.04 -3.91
CA PHE A 30 -12.27 1.95 -4.88
C PHE A 30 -13.48 2.20 -5.75
N GLN A 31 -13.24 2.54 -7.01
CA GLN A 31 -14.33 2.90 -7.89
C GLN A 31 -15.20 1.65 -7.97
N THR A 32 -16.42 1.75 -7.45
CA THR A 32 -17.42 0.70 -7.63
C THR A 32 -17.71 0.63 -9.12
N GLY A 33 -17.18 -0.36 -9.79
CA GLY A 33 -17.30 -0.57 -11.22
C GLY A 33 -16.76 -1.92 -11.61
N GLU A 34 -16.74 -2.24 -12.88
CA GLU A 34 -16.18 -3.50 -13.35
C GLU A 34 -14.70 -3.61 -13.03
N THR A 35 -14.28 -4.78 -12.56
CA THR A 35 -12.91 -5.11 -12.26
C THR A 35 -12.39 -6.09 -13.29
N ILE A 36 -11.20 -5.86 -13.83
CA ILE A 36 -10.51 -6.84 -14.68
C ILE A 36 -9.42 -7.51 -13.85
N VAL A 37 -9.44 -8.83 -13.80
CA VAL A 37 -8.40 -9.65 -13.17
C VAL A 37 -7.56 -10.29 -14.28
N VAL A 38 -6.29 -9.91 -14.35
CA VAL A 38 -5.35 -10.41 -15.34
C VAL A 38 -4.43 -11.44 -14.71
N GLY A 39 -4.43 -12.64 -15.27
CA GLY A 39 -3.72 -13.80 -14.75
C GLY A 39 -4.62 -14.65 -13.85
N TYR A 40 -4.92 -15.87 -14.26
CA TYR A 40 -5.78 -16.82 -13.54
C TYR A 40 -4.99 -17.96 -12.87
N GLY A 41 -3.79 -17.63 -12.40
CA GLY A 41 -2.97 -18.49 -11.56
C GLY A 41 -3.50 -18.56 -10.11
N GLN A 42 -2.65 -18.95 -9.17
CA GLN A 42 -3.07 -19.08 -7.75
C GLN A 42 -3.58 -17.77 -7.16
N VAL A 43 -2.90 -16.66 -7.44
CA VAL A 43 -3.28 -15.34 -6.90
C VAL A 43 -4.56 -14.83 -7.57
N GLY A 44 -4.64 -14.89 -8.91
CA GLY A 44 -5.83 -14.43 -9.63
C GLY A 44 -7.09 -15.20 -9.26
N ARG A 45 -7.01 -16.51 -9.08
CA ARG A 45 -8.13 -17.33 -8.58
C ARG A 45 -8.56 -16.95 -7.17
N ALA A 46 -7.60 -16.68 -6.29
CA ALA A 46 -7.93 -16.23 -4.94
C ALA A 46 -8.63 -14.87 -4.96
N VAL A 47 -8.14 -13.93 -5.79
CA VAL A 47 -8.76 -12.61 -5.97
C VAL A 47 -10.18 -12.77 -6.53
N ALA A 48 -10.37 -13.57 -7.59
CA ALA A 48 -11.68 -13.78 -8.20
C ALA A 48 -12.68 -14.36 -7.20
N ALA A 49 -12.27 -15.33 -6.37
CA ALA A 49 -13.12 -15.92 -5.34
C ALA A 49 -13.57 -14.89 -4.30
N GLU A 50 -12.70 -13.99 -3.86
CA GLU A 50 -13.04 -12.91 -2.92
C GLU A 50 -13.97 -11.88 -3.55
N LEU A 51 -13.77 -11.56 -4.85
CA LEU A 51 -14.67 -10.66 -5.59
C LEU A 51 -16.05 -11.28 -5.77
N ASP A 52 -16.14 -12.58 -6.04
CA ASP A 52 -17.40 -13.34 -6.12
C ASP A 52 -18.15 -13.31 -4.78
N GLU A 53 -17.45 -13.59 -3.67
CA GLU A 53 -18.03 -13.55 -2.31
C GLU A 53 -18.54 -12.16 -1.95
N ALA A 54 -17.81 -11.12 -2.38
CA ALA A 54 -18.19 -9.72 -2.20
C ALA A 54 -19.27 -9.24 -3.18
N GLY A 55 -19.63 -10.03 -4.20
CA GLY A 55 -20.57 -9.65 -5.25
C GLY A 55 -20.06 -8.53 -6.15
N VAL A 56 -18.76 -8.42 -6.34
CA VAL A 56 -18.12 -7.41 -7.21
C VAL A 56 -18.03 -7.96 -8.64
N PRO A 57 -18.65 -7.29 -9.63
CA PRO A 57 -18.55 -7.71 -11.02
C PRO A 57 -17.11 -7.68 -11.50
N HIS A 58 -16.66 -8.77 -12.15
CA HIS A 58 -15.30 -8.84 -12.66
C HIS A 58 -15.21 -9.69 -13.93
N THR A 59 -14.17 -9.42 -14.73
CA THR A 59 -13.83 -10.14 -15.96
C THR A 59 -12.43 -10.71 -15.79
N ILE A 60 -12.27 -12.00 -16.07
CA ILE A 60 -10.99 -12.71 -15.93
C ILE A 60 -10.31 -12.84 -17.30
N VAL A 61 -9.06 -12.40 -17.36
CA VAL A 61 -8.19 -12.48 -18.55
C VAL A 61 -7.02 -13.40 -18.26
N ASP A 62 -6.77 -14.37 -19.12
CA ASP A 62 -5.56 -15.20 -19.07
C ASP A 62 -5.11 -15.60 -20.48
N CYS A 63 -3.82 -15.85 -20.66
CA CYS A 63 -3.27 -16.36 -21.93
C CYS A 63 -3.64 -17.83 -22.19
N GLU A 64 -4.00 -18.58 -21.15
CA GLU A 64 -4.44 -19.96 -21.25
C GLU A 64 -5.96 -20.08 -21.08
N ASN A 65 -6.56 -20.99 -21.89
CA ASN A 65 -7.99 -21.25 -21.78
C ASN A 65 -8.29 -22.23 -20.63
N HIS A 66 -8.69 -21.66 -19.49
CA HIS A 66 -9.14 -22.42 -18.33
C HIS A 66 -10.63 -22.18 -18.06
N GLU A 67 -11.25 -23.11 -17.36
CA GLU A 67 -12.61 -22.90 -16.84
C GLU A 67 -12.60 -21.71 -15.85
N GLY A 68 -13.44 -20.71 -16.12
CA GLY A 68 -13.49 -19.46 -15.36
C GLY A 68 -12.73 -18.29 -15.99
N VAL A 69 -12.07 -18.49 -17.16
CA VAL A 69 -11.48 -17.40 -17.93
C VAL A 69 -12.50 -16.85 -18.91
N ASP A 70 -12.79 -15.57 -18.86
CA ASP A 70 -13.77 -14.90 -19.74
C ASP A 70 -13.15 -14.46 -21.06
N VAL A 71 -11.91 -13.97 -21.02
CA VAL A 71 -11.15 -13.50 -22.18
C VAL A 71 -9.81 -14.20 -22.24
N VAL A 72 -9.59 -14.96 -23.30
CA VAL A 72 -8.31 -15.65 -23.55
C VAL A 72 -7.43 -14.76 -24.42
N GLY A 73 -6.28 -14.32 -23.91
CA GLY A 73 -5.34 -13.48 -24.63
C GLY A 73 -4.21 -12.95 -23.76
N ASP A 74 -3.26 -12.28 -24.40
CA ASP A 74 -2.13 -11.64 -23.72
C ASP A 74 -2.54 -10.24 -23.24
N ALA A 75 -2.36 -9.96 -21.96
CA ALA A 75 -2.68 -8.66 -21.36
C ALA A 75 -1.73 -7.53 -21.80
N THR A 76 -0.66 -7.85 -22.48
CA THR A 76 0.22 -6.88 -23.13
C THR A 76 -0.32 -6.44 -24.50
N ASP A 77 -1.42 -7.05 -24.95
CA ASP A 77 -2.08 -6.74 -26.20
C ASP A 77 -3.35 -5.90 -25.97
N THR A 78 -3.41 -4.74 -26.55
CA THR A 78 -4.54 -3.79 -26.41
C THR A 78 -5.88 -4.41 -26.91
N GLU A 79 -5.84 -5.30 -27.89
CA GLU A 79 -7.05 -5.98 -28.39
C GLU A 79 -7.65 -6.88 -27.30
N THR A 80 -6.80 -7.60 -26.55
CA THR A 80 -7.22 -8.42 -25.39
C THR A 80 -7.87 -7.58 -24.32
N LEU A 81 -7.24 -6.46 -23.96
CA LEU A 81 -7.78 -5.54 -22.94
C LEU A 81 -9.11 -4.91 -23.37
N THR A 82 -9.23 -4.57 -24.67
CA THR A 82 -10.47 -4.04 -25.22
C THR A 82 -11.58 -5.10 -25.18
N ALA A 83 -11.29 -6.35 -25.50
CA ALA A 83 -12.25 -7.44 -25.39
C ALA A 83 -12.67 -7.70 -23.93
N ALA A 84 -11.81 -7.40 -22.97
CA ALA A 84 -12.10 -7.48 -21.55
C ALA A 84 -12.86 -6.27 -20.98
N GLY A 85 -13.14 -5.23 -21.79
CA GLY A 85 -13.89 -4.05 -21.38
C GLY A 85 -13.04 -3.00 -20.65
N ILE A 86 -11.76 -2.84 -21.00
CA ILE A 86 -10.83 -1.91 -20.34
C ILE A 86 -11.32 -0.47 -20.31
N ASP A 87 -12.08 -0.03 -21.31
CA ASP A 87 -12.61 1.33 -21.43
C ASP A 87 -13.59 1.69 -20.30
N GLU A 88 -14.28 0.69 -19.75
CA GLU A 88 -15.29 0.83 -18.69
C GLU A 88 -14.79 0.31 -17.33
N ALA A 89 -13.59 -0.29 -17.30
CA ALA A 89 -13.02 -0.87 -16.09
C ALA A 89 -12.64 0.22 -15.06
N ALA A 90 -13.17 0.11 -13.87
CA ALA A 90 -12.79 0.94 -12.73
C ALA A 90 -11.45 0.52 -12.16
N THR A 91 -11.19 -0.79 -12.12
CA THR A 91 -9.99 -1.38 -11.53
C THR A 91 -9.42 -2.49 -12.43
N VAL A 92 -8.10 -2.55 -12.54
CA VAL A 92 -7.37 -3.68 -13.14
C VAL A 92 -6.43 -4.26 -12.10
N ILE A 93 -6.52 -5.57 -11.89
CA ILE A 93 -5.64 -6.32 -10.98
C ILE A 93 -4.71 -7.19 -11.83
N LEU A 94 -3.42 -6.90 -11.79
CA LEU A 94 -2.40 -7.65 -12.49
C LEU A 94 -1.80 -8.71 -11.55
N ALA A 95 -2.24 -9.96 -11.71
CA ALA A 95 -1.81 -11.12 -10.92
C ALA A 95 -0.89 -12.04 -11.73
N LEU A 96 -0.03 -11.45 -12.56
CA LEU A 96 0.88 -12.16 -13.47
C LEU A 96 2.06 -12.77 -12.72
N PRO A 97 2.62 -13.90 -13.21
CA PRO A 97 3.73 -14.58 -12.55
C PRO A 97 5.09 -13.90 -12.77
N ASP A 98 5.25 -13.13 -13.83
CA ASP A 98 6.53 -12.50 -14.21
C ASP A 98 6.47 -10.97 -14.03
N ASP A 99 7.45 -10.42 -13.30
CA ASP A 99 7.47 -9.01 -12.97
C ASP A 99 7.67 -8.11 -14.20
N THR A 100 8.45 -8.57 -15.20
CA THR A 100 8.68 -7.81 -16.45
C THR A 100 7.39 -7.72 -17.26
N THR A 101 6.66 -8.82 -17.34
CA THR A 101 5.35 -8.87 -17.99
C THR A 101 4.34 -7.99 -17.23
N THR A 102 4.39 -7.99 -15.89
CA THR A 102 3.56 -7.12 -15.06
C THR A 102 3.86 -5.64 -15.32
N GLU A 103 5.15 -5.26 -15.38
CA GLU A 103 5.56 -3.88 -15.70
C GLU A 103 5.05 -3.45 -17.08
N PHE A 104 5.20 -4.32 -18.08
CA PHE A 104 4.76 -4.03 -19.44
C PHE A 104 3.22 -3.97 -19.56
N ALA A 105 2.50 -4.92 -18.98
CA ALA A 105 1.04 -4.88 -18.92
C ALA A 105 0.53 -3.61 -18.21
N THR A 106 1.22 -3.18 -17.12
CA THR A 106 0.91 -1.93 -16.43
C THR A 106 0.99 -0.72 -17.37
N LEU A 107 2.04 -0.64 -18.20
CA LEU A 107 2.19 0.43 -19.20
C LEU A 107 1.06 0.41 -20.22
N VAL A 108 0.73 -0.77 -20.74
CA VAL A 108 -0.34 -0.92 -21.76
C VAL A 108 -1.70 -0.56 -21.17
N VAL A 109 -2.02 -1.04 -19.96
CA VAL A 109 -3.27 -0.70 -19.27
C VAL A 109 -3.34 0.80 -19.00
N ARG A 110 -2.25 1.43 -18.55
CA ARG A 110 -2.22 2.86 -18.26
C ARG A 110 -2.40 3.73 -19.51
N ASP A 111 -1.83 3.28 -20.65
CA ASP A 111 -2.03 3.94 -21.96
C ASP A 111 -3.47 3.81 -22.45
N ALA A 112 -4.02 2.60 -22.39
CA ALA A 112 -5.38 2.30 -22.82
C ALA A 112 -6.45 2.99 -21.93
N ALA A 113 -6.24 2.97 -20.61
CA ALA A 113 -7.20 3.49 -19.61
C ALA A 113 -6.49 4.39 -18.57
N PRO A 114 -6.25 5.68 -18.89
CA PRO A 114 -5.46 6.57 -18.04
C PRO A 114 -6.03 6.82 -16.63
N ARG A 115 -7.32 6.56 -16.41
CA ARG A 115 -8.00 6.81 -15.13
C ARG A 115 -8.27 5.55 -14.32
N THR A 116 -8.15 4.38 -14.92
CA THR A 116 -8.40 3.10 -14.27
C THR A 116 -7.38 2.87 -13.17
N GLN A 117 -7.84 2.37 -12.03
CA GLN A 117 -6.98 2.01 -10.93
C GLN A 117 -6.25 0.71 -11.25
N ILE A 118 -4.93 0.71 -11.10
CA ILE A 118 -4.10 -0.47 -11.38
C ILE A 118 -3.48 -0.97 -10.09
N LEU A 119 -3.81 -2.20 -9.74
CA LEU A 119 -3.19 -2.94 -8.66
C LEU A 119 -2.32 -4.04 -9.27
N ALA A 120 -1.03 -4.03 -8.99
CA ALA A 120 -0.08 -4.98 -9.55
C ALA A 120 0.59 -5.81 -8.46
N ARG A 121 0.72 -7.12 -8.72
CA ARG A 121 1.53 -8.02 -7.92
C ARG A 121 2.93 -8.09 -8.52
N VAL A 122 3.96 -8.08 -7.66
CA VAL A 122 5.34 -8.40 -8.03
C VAL A 122 5.92 -9.47 -7.10
N GLU A 123 6.87 -10.26 -7.58
CA GLU A 123 7.59 -11.22 -6.76
C GLU A 123 8.73 -10.55 -6.00
N ASP A 124 9.56 -9.78 -6.72
CA ASP A 124 10.74 -9.14 -6.15
C ASP A 124 10.43 -7.71 -5.70
N ASN A 125 10.77 -7.41 -4.45
CA ASN A 125 10.60 -6.09 -3.87
C ASN A 125 11.35 -4.97 -4.62
N SER A 126 12.46 -5.31 -5.30
CA SER A 126 13.22 -4.37 -6.12
C SER A 126 12.43 -3.84 -7.33
N ASN A 127 11.38 -4.56 -7.76
CA ASN A 127 10.52 -4.18 -8.88
C ASN A 127 9.34 -3.28 -8.49
N VAL A 128 9.04 -3.14 -7.20
CA VAL A 128 7.95 -2.28 -6.70
C VAL A 128 8.04 -0.86 -7.27
N SER A 129 9.21 -0.21 -7.12
CA SER A 129 9.42 1.16 -7.62
C SER A 129 9.35 1.27 -9.15
N LYS A 130 9.70 0.23 -9.89
CA LYS A 130 9.62 0.20 -11.36
C LYS A 130 8.16 0.10 -11.80
N THR A 131 7.41 -0.82 -11.20
CA THR A 131 5.99 -1.05 -11.50
C THR A 131 5.14 0.18 -11.19
N HIS A 132 5.45 0.90 -10.12
CA HIS A 132 4.81 2.21 -9.87
C HIS A 132 5.16 3.24 -10.93
N ARG A 133 6.43 3.34 -11.35
CA ARG A 133 6.80 4.25 -12.46
C ARG A 133 6.16 3.86 -13.78
N ALA A 134 5.87 2.57 -13.99
CA ALA A 134 5.09 2.10 -15.12
C ALA A 134 3.62 2.54 -15.07
N GLY A 135 3.12 2.96 -13.91
CA GLY A 135 1.79 3.53 -13.78
C GLY A 135 0.86 2.77 -12.82
N ALA A 136 1.33 1.76 -12.10
CA ALA A 136 0.52 1.10 -11.08
C ALA A 136 0.23 2.04 -9.91
N ASP A 137 -1.02 2.08 -9.45
CA ASP A 137 -1.46 2.85 -8.29
C ASP A 137 -1.07 2.13 -6.99
N TYR A 138 -1.17 0.79 -6.98
CA TYR A 138 -0.78 -0.07 -5.87
C TYR A 138 0.10 -1.21 -6.38
N VAL A 139 1.18 -1.50 -5.65
CA VAL A 139 2.05 -2.63 -5.95
C VAL A 139 2.24 -3.47 -4.69
N LEU A 140 1.92 -4.75 -4.79
CA LEU A 140 2.06 -5.71 -3.70
C LEU A 140 3.21 -6.68 -4.01
N SER A 141 4.28 -6.61 -3.21
CA SER A 141 5.33 -7.63 -3.26
C SER A 141 4.91 -8.84 -2.44
N LEU A 142 4.75 -9.98 -3.12
CA LEU A 142 4.33 -11.23 -2.47
C LEU A 142 5.35 -11.68 -1.42
N ALA A 143 6.63 -11.54 -1.70
CA ALA A 143 7.71 -11.87 -0.76
C ALA A 143 7.62 -11.02 0.52
N SER A 144 7.42 -9.71 0.38
CA SER A 144 7.31 -8.79 1.53
C SER A 144 6.06 -9.06 2.36
N VAL A 145 4.89 -9.21 1.71
CA VAL A 145 3.62 -9.47 2.41
C VAL A 145 3.69 -10.81 3.14
N THR A 146 4.14 -11.87 2.47
CA THR A 146 4.22 -13.21 3.08
C THR A 146 5.27 -13.25 4.18
N GLY A 147 6.44 -12.63 3.96
CA GLY A 147 7.50 -12.56 4.95
C GLY A 147 7.05 -11.86 6.24
N ARG A 148 6.40 -10.70 6.12
CA ARG A 148 5.86 -9.97 7.28
C ARG A 148 4.79 -10.77 8.01
N LEU A 149 3.80 -11.32 7.29
CA LEU A 149 2.77 -12.15 7.91
C LEU A 149 3.34 -13.36 8.63
N SER A 150 4.39 -13.98 8.08
CA SER A 150 5.07 -15.10 8.72
C SER A 150 5.83 -14.66 9.97
N ALA A 151 6.56 -13.55 9.88
CA ALA A 151 7.31 -12.99 10.99
C ALA A 151 6.38 -12.52 12.13
N SER A 152 5.33 -11.78 11.82
CA SER A 152 4.38 -11.28 12.83
C SER A 152 3.70 -12.41 13.60
N ARG A 153 3.39 -13.54 12.93
CA ARG A 153 2.81 -14.72 13.59
C ARG A 153 3.77 -15.44 14.52
N LEU A 154 5.09 -15.32 14.30
CA LEU A 154 6.13 -15.96 15.12
C LEU A 154 6.60 -15.06 16.25
N LEU A 155 6.58 -13.74 16.04
CA LEU A 155 7.13 -12.77 16.98
C LEU A 155 6.07 -12.21 17.93
N ASP A 156 4.79 -12.57 17.77
CA ASP A 156 3.65 -11.92 18.46
C ASP A 156 3.66 -10.38 18.30
N ASP A 157 4.24 -9.91 17.18
CA ASP A 157 4.52 -8.51 16.94
C ASP A 157 3.24 -7.83 16.40
N GLU A 158 2.49 -7.20 17.30
CA GLU A 158 1.38 -6.28 16.96
C GLU A 158 1.88 -4.91 16.49
N ASP A 159 3.20 -4.77 16.23
CA ASP A 159 3.86 -3.47 16.08
C ASP A 159 3.59 -2.76 14.73
N THR A 160 3.25 -3.50 13.66
CA THR A 160 2.92 -2.88 12.38
C THR A 160 1.44 -2.49 12.31
N VAL A 161 1.15 -1.21 12.50
CA VAL A 161 -0.22 -0.67 12.51
C VAL A 161 -0.79 -0.52 11.09
N ALA A 162 0.04 -0.16 10.11
CA ALA A 162 -0.34 -0.05 8.69
C ALA A 162 0.89 -0.08 7.77
N SER A 163 0.73 -0.63 6.57
CA SER A 163 1.76 -0.59 5.52
C SER A 163 1.11 -0.31 4.17
N THR A 164 1.65 0.68 3.45
CA THR A 164 1.23 1.03 2.08
C THR A 164 2.23 0.55 1.03
N GLY A 165 3.25 -0.22 1.43
CA GLY A 165 4.35 -0.67 0.57
C GLY A 165 5.48 0.36 0.36
N TYR A 166 5.21 1.64 0.59
CA TYR A 166 6.23 2.72 0.58
C TYR A 166 6.58 3.22 1.95
N VAL A 167 5.60 3.22 2.84
CA VAL A 167 5.72 3.78 4.18
C VAL A 167 5.00 2.87 5.14
N ASP A 168 5.69 2.50 6.20
CA ASP A 168 5.14 1.71 7.28
C ASP A 168 4.81 2.62 8.47
N VAL A 169 3.77 2.27 9.19
CA VAL A 169 3.44 2.84 10.50
C VAL A 169 3.71 1.75 11.54
N VAL A 170 4.70 1.97 12.37
CA VAL A 170 5.17 0.98 13.34
C VAL A 170 5.11 1.56 14.74
N ARG A 171 4.68 0.73 15.70
CA ARG A 171 4.77 1.02 17.13
C ARG A 171 6.10 0.52 17.62
N VAL A 172 6.87 1.36 18.30
CA VAL A 172 8.23 1.03 18.77
C VAL A 172 8.46 1.54 20.18
N THR A 173 9.00 0.70 21.05
CA THR A 173 9.59 1.16 22.30
C THR A 173 10.91 1.85 22.01
N ALA A 174 11.07 3.08 22.48
CA ALA A 174 12.26 3.90 22.21
C ALA A 174 12.88 4.45 23.50
N PRO A 175 13.56 3.61 24.30
CA PRO A 175 14.17 4.04 25.57
C PRO A 175 15.20 5.16 25.39
N GLY A 176 15.83 5.28 24.22
CA GLY A 176 16.74 6.37 23.87
C GLY A 176 16.06 7.74 23.72
N LEU A 177 14.72 7.79 23.69
CA LEU A 177 13.93 9.04 23.69
C LEU A 177 13.46 9.47 25.09
N ALA A 178 13.53 8.61 26.08
CA ALA A 178 13.00 8.91 27.42
C ALA A 178 13.60 10.18 28.03
N GLY A 179 12.73 11.09 28.44
CA GLY A 179 13.09 12.40 29.00
C GLY A 179 13.45 13.48 27.96
N ARG A 180 13.37 13.18 26.68
CA ARG A 180 13.63 14.16 25.61
C ARG A 180 12.33 14.61 24.95
N THR A 181 12.35 15.82 24.41
CA THR A 181 11.27 16.25 23.52
C THR A 181 11.45 15.70 22.10
N ILE A 182 10.38 15.59 21.35
CA ILE A 182 10.42 15.17 19.94
C ILE A 182 11.35 16.10 19.14
N GLY A 183 11.28 17.41 19.39
CA GLY A 183 12.13 18.41 18.75
C GLY A 183 13.60 18.23 19.07
N ASP A 184 13.98 18.04 20.35
CA ASP A 184 15.38 17.85 20.75
C ASP A 184 15.98 16.53 20.28
N ALA A 185 15.14 15.54 20.03
CA ALA A 185 15.57 14.26 19.51
C ALA A 185 15.93 14.32 18.02
N ALA A 186 15.45 15.34 17.29
CA ALA A 186 15.69 15.55 15.85
C ALA A 186 15.44 14.26 15.02
N ILE A 187 14.35 13.55 15.33
CA ILE A 187 14.07 12.19 14.84
C ILE A 187 14.06 12.17 13.31
N ARG A 188 13.33 13.10 12.71
CA ARG A 188 13.19 13.15 11.25
C ARG A 188 14.50 13.40 10.54
N GLU A 189 15.35 14.26 11.10
CA GLU A 189 16.66 14.61 10.51
C GLU A 189 17.65 13.46 10.62
N ARG A 190 17.56 12.68 11.69
CA ARG A 190 18.49 11.59 11.99
C ARG A 190 18.12 10.27 11.37
N THR A 191 16.82 9.99 11.21
CA THR A 191 16.32 8.67 10.80
C THR A 191 15.43 8.70 9.57
N GLY A 192 14.87 9.85 9.21
CA GLY A 192 13.85 9.97 8.17
C GLY A 192 12.42 9.65 8.66
N CYS A 193 12.25 9.16 9.90
CA CYS A 193 10.94 8.87 10.48
C CYS A 193 10.22 10.11 11.00
N THR A 194 8.89 10.04 11.03
CA THR A 194 8.04 11.04 11.67
C THR A 194 7.24 10.36 12.80
N VAL A 195 7.27 10.92 14.00
CA VAL A 195 6.41 10.46 15.11
C VAL A 195 5.00 10.96 14.88
N VAL A 196 4.03 10.07 14.89
CA VAL A 196 2.60 10.38 14.65
C VAL A 196 1.74 10.23 15.89
N ALA A 197 2.18 9.44 16.87
CA ALA A 197 1.55 9.35 18.18
C ALA A 197 2.58 8.91 19.24
N VAL A 198 2.25 9.17 20.52
CA VAL A 198 2.94 8.62 21.68
C VAL A 198 1.89 7.90 22.52
N GLU A 199 2.13 6.63 22.83
CA GLU A 199 1.27 5.82 23.68
C GLU A 199 1.87 5.74 25.09
N ARG A 200 1.10 6.15 26.08
CA ARG A 200 1.47 6.20 27.49
C ARG A 200 0.48 5.38 28.30
N GLY A 201 0.78 4.13 28.55
CA GLY A 201 -0.19 3.20 29.13
C GLY A 201 -1.44 3.07 28.24
N ASP A 202 -2.59 3.40 28.77
CA ASP A 202 -3.86 3.35 28.01
C ASP A 202 -4.20 4.66 27.26
N GLU A 203 -3.33 5.68 27.35
CA GLU A 203 -3.55 6.99 26.73
C GLU A 203 -2.76 7.13 25.42
N VAL A 204 -3.45 7.54 24.34
CA VAL A 204 -2.83 7.82 23.04
C VAL A 204 -2.77 9.34 22.83
N ILE A 205 -1.56 9.88 22.79
CA ILE A 205 -1.26 11.28 22.50
C ILE A 205 -1.05 11.41 20.99
N SER A 206 -2.08 11.81 20.26
CA SER A 206 -2.05 11.95 18.79
C SER A 206 -1.74 13.38 18.31
N ASP A 207 -1.77 14.38 19.19
CA ASP A 207 -1.37 15.76 18.90
C ASP A 207 0.11 15.96 19.28
N VAL A 208 0.98 15.32 18.50
CA VAL A 208 2.43 15.33 18.73
C VAL A 208 3.01 16.63 18.17
N THR A 209 3.65 17.40 19.07
CA THR A 209 4.36 18.63 18.73
C THR A 209 5.85 18.50 19.03
N PRO A 210 6.72 19.42 18.55
CA PRO A 210 8.14 19.41 18.92
C PRO A 210 8.41 19.46 20.43
N GLU A 211 7.48 20.02 21.21
CA GLU A 211 7.53 20.16 22.65
C GLU A 211 7.04 18.92 23.40
N THR A 212 6.42 17.96 22.69
CA THR A 212 5.97 16.71 23.29
C THR A 212 7.15 15.92 23.84
N THR A 213 7.10 15.62 25.14
CA THR A 213 8.14 14.86 25.84
C THR A 213 7.78 13.38 25.86
N VAL A 214 8.71 12.53 25.48
CA VAL A 214 8.62 11.06 25.62
C VAL A 214 9.06 10.68 27.02
N GLU A 215 8.21 9.98 27.77
CA GLU A 215 8.50 9.52 29.12
C GLU A 215 9.05 8.08 29.11
N HIS A 216 9.57 7.64 30.25
CA HIS A 216 10.04 6.27 30.36
C HIS A 216 8.87 5.28 30.33
N GLY A 217 8.92 4.34 29.43
CA GLY A 217 7.87 3.34 29.22
C GLY A 217 6.83 3.73 28.19
N ASP A 218 6.96 4.92 27.55
CA ASP A 218 6.14 5.28 26.41
C ASP A 218 6.53 4.43 25.19
N GLU A 219 5.53 4.13 24.39
CA GLU A 219 5.70 3.61 23.04
C GLU A 219 5.45 4.75 22.04
N VAL A 220 6.26 4.80 20.99
CA VAL A 220 6.09 5.81 19.94
C VAL A 220 5.61 5.16 18.66
N VAL A 221 4.60 5.75 18.05
CA VAL A 221 4.14 5.34 16.72
C VAL A 221 4.87 6.19 15.70
N VAL A 222 5.71 5.54 14.91
CA VAL A 222 6.53 6.18 13.88
C VAL A 222 6.08 5.80 12.47
N LEU A 223 6.26 6.75 11.57
CA LEU A 223 5.97 6.62 10.16
C LEU A 223 7.26 6.83 9.38
N GLY A 224 7.60 5.90 8.49
CA GLY A 224 8.80 5.98 7.67
C GLY A 224 8.88 4.88 6.61
N THR A 225 9.86 4.99 5.72
CA THR A 225 10.22 3.84 4.86
C THR A 225 10.81 2.73 5.71
N PRO A 226 10.84 1.47 5.23
CA PRO A 226 11.47 0.38 5.97
C PRO A 226 12.90 0.70 6.43
N GLU A 227 13.69 1.36 5.58
CA GLU A 227 15.07 1.77 5.91
C GLU A 227 15.11 2.87 6.98
N ALA A 228 14.13 3.80 6.94
CA ALA A 228 14.02 4.85 7.94
C ALA A 228 13.64 4.27 9.32
N ILE A 229 12.74 3.29 9.35
CA ILE A 229 12.34 2.59 10.58
C ILE A 229 13.52 1.82 11.17
N GLN A 230 14.25 1.07 10.37
CA GLN A 230 15.46 0.40 10.82
C GLN A 230 16.48 1.40 11.40
N SER A 231 16.69 2.54 10.73
CA SER A 231 17.57 3.61 11.24
C SER A 231 17.06 4.21 12.55
N PHE A 232 15.75 4.28 12.74
CA PHE A 232 15.14 4.73 14.00
C PHE A 232 15.43 3.75 15.13
N GLU A 233 15.22 2.47 14.91
CA GLU A 233 15.50 1.40 15.89
C GLU A 233 16.98 1.41 16.30
N GLU A 234 17.90 1.42 15.34
CA GLU A 234 19.34 1.48 15.61
C GLU A 234 19.78 2.73 16.40
N THR A 235 19.00 3.82 16.30
CA THR A 235 19.34 5.12 16.89
C THR A 235 18.75 5.30 18.29
N PHE A 236 17.56 4.74 18.57
CA PHE A 236 16.77 5.05 19.75
C PHE A 236 16.30 3.82 20.57
N GLN A 237 16.47 2.59 20.08
CA GLN A 237 16.35 1.38 20.88
C GLN A 237 17.69 1.08 21.58
#